data_35667f85f68c48b56863886d607b28ab
#
_entry.id   35667f85f68c48b56863886d607b28ab
#
_cell.length_a   1.000
_cell.length_b   1.000
_cell.length_c   1.000
_cell.angle_alpha   90.00
_cell.angle_beta   90.00
_cell.angle_gamma   90.00
#
_symmetry.space_group_name_H-M   'P 1'
#
loop_
_entity.id
_entity.type
_entity.pdbx_description
1 polymer ?
#
loop_
_entity_poly.entity_id
_entity_poly.type
_entity_poly.pdbx_seq_one_letter_code
_entity_poly.pdbx_strand_id
1 'polypeptide(L)'
;MKIAIITSGILPVPAVQGGAVENLIDFYLEYNNIHKLHDITIYSCKHPGTKKHPALKSKVNHYIYIDTNSLWAKIKKWIYLKRNGGEELYHYSIEYFIEQILNNIQKQSYELIIIENRPAFALKLKKVTTIPIVHHIHNEKIPHNTKIADNICKTATLFINVSEYITNQINHIPSAHNKCVTVYNGICTSVFYKAQQYNRQELELPKKDFIIAYSGRLTKEKGILQLIQAIKRLQIIHHLKLMIIGASTYGKDMYPTAFIKQIEEEVAPIKERVIFTGFIEYGKIPSYLKLADIAVVPSMWEEPFGLTVVEAMAAGLPLITTRSGGIPEICEGVATIVNRDNIVENLANAILELYHHPEKRAAMSKASLERSKMFDKETYARNFFEAIKDIHP
;
A
#
# COMPACT_ATOMS: atom_id res chain seq x y z
N MET A 1 -0.03 26.91 6.25
CA MET A 1 -1.40 26.78 5.70
C MET A 1 -2.28 26.04 6.67
N LYS A 2 -3.58 26.30 6.62
CA LYS A 2 -4.61 25.51 7.30
C LYS A 2 -5.19 24.49 6.31
N ILE A 3 -4.92 23.22 6.50
CA ILE A 3 -5.20 22.13 5.55
C ILE A 3 -6.26 21.18 6.09
N ALA A 4 -7.24 20.83 5.27
CA ALA A 4 -8.16 19.72 5.55
C ALA A 4 -7.73 18.46 4.79
N ILE A 5 -7.48 17.36 5.52
CA ILE A 5 -7.22 16.06 4.94
C ILE A 5 -8.47 15.18 5.09
N ILE A 6 -8.97 14.69 3.97
CA ILE A 6 -10.17 13.83 3.93
C ILE A 6 -9.71 12.42 3.57
N THR A 7 -9.74 11.50 4.55
CA THR A 7 -9.35 10.11 4.36
C THR A 7 -10.36 9.33 3.53
N SER A 8 -10.05 8.07 3.24
CA SER A 8 -10.97 7.18 2.50
C SER A 8 -12.31 6.93 3.22
N GLY A 9 -12.36 7.14 4.54
CA GLY A 9 -13.53 6.86 5.38
C GLY A 9 -13.75 5.36 5.66
N ILE A 10 -12.81 4.48 5.28
CA ILE A 10 -12.91 3.03 5.47
C ILE A 10 -12.12 2.57 6.69
N LEU A 11 -10.86 2.89 6.75
CA LEU A 11 -9.99 2.60 7.89
C LEU A 11 -9.67 3.90 8.65
N PRO A 12 -9.43 3.80 9.97
CA PRO A 12 -9.16 4.97 10.80
C PRO A 12 -7.72 5.47 10.64
N VAL A 13 -7.57 6.79 10.76
CA VAL A 13 -6.28 7.45 10.98
C VAL A 13 -6.31 8.07 12.38
N PRO A 14 -5.34 7.79 13.26
CA PRO A 14 -4.14 6.96 13.06
C PRO A 14 -4.42 5.50 12.71
N ALA A 15 -3.49 4.84 12.05
CA ALA A 15 -3.60 3.52 11.42
C ALA A 15 -3.69 2.35 12.44
N VAL A 16 -4.57 2.44 13.43
CA VAL A 16 -4.73 1.45 14.51
C VAL A 16 -5.24 0.07 14.04
N GLN A 17 -5.72 -0.02 12.82
CA GLN A 17 -6.11 -1.28 12.17
C GLN A 17 -5.14 -1.69 11.06
N GLY A 18 -4.04 -0.95 10.89
CA GLY A 18 -3.17 -1.05 9.72
C GLY A 18 -3.79 -0.36 8.50
N GLY A 19 -3.37 -0.77 7.33
CA GLY A 19 -3.73 -0.16 6.04
C GLY A 19 -2.55 0.60 5.46
N ALA A 20 -2.24 0.32 4.18
CA ALA A 20 -1.08 0.93 3.52
C ALA A 20 -1.23 2.46 3.42
N VAL A 21 -2.42 2.93 3.01
CA VAL A 21 -2.69 4.37 2.86
C VAL A 21 -2.71 5.07 4.21
N GLU A 22 -3.33 4.47 5.22
CA GLU A 22 -3.43 5.03 6.56
C GLU A 22 -2.05 5.17 7.23
N ASN A 23 -1.14 4.19 7.04
CA ASN A 23 0.25 4.30 7.49
C ASN A 23 1.01 5.43 6.77
N LEU A 24 0.79 5.61 5.48
CA LEU A 24 1.39 6.71 4.72
C LEU A 24 0.91 8.08 5.22
N ILE A 25 -0.37 8.18 5.56
CA ILE A 25 -0.93 9.38 6.19
C ILE A 25 -0.24 9.64 7.54
N ASP A 26 -0.10 8.61 8.38
CA ASP A 26 0.58 8.75 9.67
C ASP A 26 2.03 9.23 9.51
N PHE A 27 2.77 8.81 8.49
CA PHE A 27 4.14 9.24 8.26
C PHE A 27 4.26 10.74 7.99
N TYR A 28 3.44 11.31 7.09
CA TYR A 28 3.52 12.73 6.85
C TYR A 28 2.89 13.57 8.00
N LEU A 29 1.92 13.04 8.75
CA LEU A 29 1.42 13.70 9.96
C LEU A 29 2.45 13.68 11.10
N GLU A 30 3.20 12.60 11.27
CA GLU A 30 4.34 12.53 12.19
C GLU A 30 5.40 13.59 11.82
N TYR A 31 5.75 13.67 10.54
CA TYR A 31 6.68 14.66 10.02
C TYR A 31 6.18 16.08 10.28
N ASN A 32 4.90 16.37 10.01
CA ASN A 32 4.28 17.66 10.31
C ASN A 32 4.32 18.00 11.81
N ASN A 33 4.10 17.01 12.66
CA ASN A 33 4.13 17.21 14.12
C ASN A 33 5.53 17.59 14.63
N ILE A 34 6.60 17.06 13.99
CA ILE A 34 7.99 17.37 14.30
C ILE A 34 8.36 18.76 13.78
N HIS A 35 8.06 19.04 12.51
CA HIS A 35 8.52 20.25 11.80
C HIS A 35 7.54 21.42 11.88
N LYS A 36 6.29 21.20 12.32
CA LYS A 36 5.24 22.22 12.52
C LYS A 36 4.97 23.07 11.26
N LEU A 37 4.88 22.42 10.10
CA LEU A 37 4.78 23.08 8.80
C LEU A 37 3.40 23.69 8.57
N HIS A 38 2.34 22.97 8.98
CA HIS A 38 0.96 23.31 8.68
C HIS A 38 0.04 23.02 9.87
N ASP A 39 -1.10 23.73 9.94
CA ASP A 39 -2.23 23.41 10.81
C ASP A 39 -3.16 22.46 10.05
N ILE A 40 -3.16 21.18 10.42
CA ILE A 40 -3.84 20.11 9.68
C ILE A 40 -5.05 19.60 10.44
N THR A 41 -6.21 19.58 9.81
CA THR A 41 -7.41 18.88 10.31
C THR A 41 -7.64 17.62 9.50
N ILE A 42 -7.64 16.46 10.17
CA ILE A 42 -7.83 15.15 9.57
C ILE A 42 -9.27 14.66 9.82
N TYR A 43 -10.02 14.45 8.75
CA TYR A 43 -11.34 13.82 8.81
C TYR A 43 -11.19 12.32 8.60
N SER A 44 -11.53 11.53 9.62
CA SER A 44 -11.37 10.08 9.64
C SER A 44 -12.59 9.37 10.19
N CYS A 45 -12.76 8.08 9.90
CA CYS A 45 -13.82 7.28 10.51
C CYS A 45 -13.49 6.97 11.98
N LYS A 46 -14.54 6.93 12.79
CA LYS A 46 -14.44 6.66 14.24
C LYS A 46 -14.09 5.19 14.50
N HIS A 47 -13.07 4.96 15.33
CA HIS A 47 -12.69 3.64 15.79
C HIS A 47 -12.28 3.67 17.28
N PRO A 48 -12.64 2.64 18.10
CA PRO A 48 -12.28 2.63 19.53
C PRO A 48 -10.78 2.72 19.79
N GLY A 49 -9.95 2.09 18.93
CA GLY A 49 -8.49 2.07 19.07
C GLY A 49 -7.82 3.44 18.93
N THR A 50 -8.49 4.42 18.30
CA THR A 50 -7.89 5.77 18.15
C THR A 50 -7.96 6.61 19.42
N LYS A 51 -8.89 6.33 20.34
CA LYS A 51 -9.20 7.21 21.50
C LYS A 51 -8.02 7.57 22.39
N LYS A 52 -7.03 6.70 22.51
CA LYS A 52 -5.84 6.90 23.37
C LYS A 52 -4.54 6.96 22.57
N HIS A 53 -4.63 7.10 21.25
CA HIS A 53 -3.44 7.11 20.40
C HIS A 53 -2.58 8.36 20.67
N PRO A 54 -1.25 8.22 20.79
CA PRO A 54 -0.35 9.36 21.09
C PRO A 54 -0.45 10.51 20.10
N ALA A 55 -0.75 10.25 18.82
CA ALA A 55 -0.92 11.25 17.77
C ALA A 55 -1.99 12.31 18.09
N LEU A 56 -3.01 11.96 18.91
CA LEU A 56 -4.06 12.91 19.33
C LEU A 56 -3.55 14.04 20.25
N LYS A 57 -2.32 13.93 20.77
CA LYS A 57 -1.68 14.98 21.58
C LYS A 57 -0.98 16.03 20.72
N SER A 58 -0.99 15.91 19.41
CA SER A 58 -0.41 16.90 18.49
C SER A 58 -1.07 18.27 18.66
N LYS A 59 -0.27 19.32 18.54
CA LYS A 59 -0.76 20.71 18.57
C LYS A 59 -1.01 21.28 17.17
N VAL A 60 -0.61 20.56 16.13
CA VAL A 60 -0.70 20.99 14.73
C VAL A 60 -1.49 20.02 13.85
N ASN A 61 -1.80 18.81 14.35
CA ASN A 61 -2.64 17.83 13.68
C ASN A 61 -3.90 17.60 14.53
N HIS A 62 -5.06 17.93 14.02
CA HIS A 62 -6.35 17.87 14.71
C HIS A 62 -7.22 16.81 14.07
N TYR A 63 -7.84 15.92 14.85
CA TYR A 63 -8.61 14.78 14.33
C TYR A 63 -10.11 14.98 14.57
N ILE A 64 -10.88 14.91 13.49
CA ILE A 64 -12.35 14.90 13.54
C ILE A 64 -12.84 13.52 13.10
N TYR A 65 -13.48 12.80 14.02
CA TYR A 65 -13.96 11.45 13.79
C TYR A 65 -15.45 11.42 13.46
N ILE A 66 -15.78 10.78 12.34
CA ILE A 66 -17.15 10.58 11.87
C ILE A 66 -17.58 9.15 12.17
N ASP A 67 -18.69 9.01 12.89
CA ASP A 67 -19.25 7.70 13.28
C ASP A 67 -20.11 7.14 12.13
N THR A 68 -19.47 6.43 11.21
CA THR A 68 -20.12 5.78 10.07
C THR A 68 -20.96 4.55 10.45
N ASN A 69 -20.88 4.10 11.72
CA ASN A 69 -21.64 2.97 12.25
C ASN A 69 -22.80 3.39 13.17
N SER A 70 -23.06 4.69 13.31
CA SER A 70 -24.18 5.21 14.10
C SER A 70 -25.53 4.73 13.57
N LEU A 71 -26.56 4.79 14.42
CA LEU A 71 -27.94 4.43 14.01
C LEU A 71 -28.43 5.26 12.82
N TRP A 72 -28.15 6.56 12.82
CA TRP A 72 -28.47 7.45 11.70
C TRP A 72 -27.73 7.08 10.42
N ALA A 73 -26.46 6.71 10.51
CA ALA A 73 -25.70 6.23 9.37
C ALA A 73 -26.34 4.96 8.77
N LYS A 74 -26.78 4.04 9.61
CA LYS A 74 -27.49 2.80 9.18
C LYS A 74 -28.84 3.09 8.51
N ILE A 75 -29.62 4.02 9.05
CA ILE A 75 -30.90 4.44 8.46
C ILE A 75 -30.69 5.09 7.09
N LYS A 76 -29.75 6.04 7.00
CA LYS A 76 -29.40 6.68 5.73
C LYS A 76 -28.88 5.67 4.70
N LYS A 77 -28.09 4.68 5.14
CA LYS A 77 -27.64 3.56 4.29
C LYS A 77 -28.82 2.82 3.68
N TRP A 78 -29.78 2.44 4.48
CA TRP A 78 -30.94 1.71 4.02
C TRP A 78 -31.74 2.51 2.99
N ILE A 79 -31.98 3.82 3.23
CA ILE A 79 -32.66 4.72 2.31
C ILE A 79 -31.89 4.85 0.98
N TYR A 80 -30.55 5.02 1.04
CA TYR A 80 -29.69 5.16 -0.12
C TYR A 80 -29.73 3.92 -1.02
N LEU A 81 -29.57 2.73 -0.42
CA LEU A 81 -29.58 1.46 -1.15
C LEU A 81 -30.93 1.18 -1.83
N LYS A 82 -32.04 1.62 -1.24
CA LYS A 82 -33.36 1.52 -1.87
C LYS A 82 -33.54 2.44 -3.08
N ARG A 83 -32.86 3.59 -3.11
CA ARG A 83 -33.05 4.61 -4.17
C ARG A 83 -32.07 4.48 -5.33
N ASN A 84 -30.84 4.07 -5.10
CA ASN A 84 -29.75 4.23 -6.07
C ASN A 84 -29.11 2.91 -6.57
N GLY A 85 -29.53 1.74 -6.04
CA GLY A 85 -28.81 0.51 -6.33
C GLY A 85 -27.34 0.58 -5.86
N GLY A 86 -26.57 -0.48 -6.03
CA GLY A 86 -25.15 -0.49 -5.66
C GLY A 86 -24.27 0.02 -6.78
N GLU A 87 -24.00 1.32 -6.87
CA GLU A 87 -22.97 1.84 -7.78
C GLU A 87 -21.58 1.69 -7.17
N GLU A 88 -20.62 1.17 -7.93
CA GLU A 88 -19.23 0.89 -7.49
C GLU A 88 -18.46 2.11 -6.96
N LEU A 89 -18.75 3.32 -7.47
CA LEU A 89 -18.06 4.55 -7.08
C LEU A 89 -18.52 5.11 -5.72
N TYR A 90 -19.72 4.76 -5.27
CA TYR A 90 -20.34 5.28 -4.05
C TYR A 90 -20.87 4.16 -3.17
N HIS A 91 -20.03 3.61 -2.33
CA HIS A 91 -20.51 2.78 -1.22
C HIS A 91 -21.20 3.68 -0.17
N TYR A 92 -22.34 3.31 0.34
CA TYR A 92 -23.14 4.16 1.23
C TYR A 92 -22.40 4.71 2.46
N SER A 93 -21.54 3.93 3.09
CA SER A 93 -20.72 4.40 4.24
C SER A 93 -19.79 5.56 3.86
N ILE A 94 -19.33 5.57 2.63
CA ILE A 94 -18.51 6.63 2.03
C ILE A 94 -19.35 7.89 1.80
N GLU A 95 -20.59 7.72 1.35
CA GLU A 95 -21.53 8.81 1.11
C GLU A 95 -21.88 9.55 2.40
N TYR A 96 -22.23 8.81 3.45
CA TYR A 96 -22.50 9.40 4.76
C TYR A 96 -21.27 10.13 5.32
N PHE A 97 -20.07 9.57 5.14
CA PHE A 97 -18.81 10.14 5.59
C PHE A 97 -18.59 11.51 4.95
N ILE A 98 -18.64 11.61 3.61
CA ILE A 98 -18.44 12.89 2.92
C ILE A 98 -19.52 13.92 3.26
N GLU A 99 -20.80 13.53 3.38
CA GLU A 99 -21.89 14.44 3.75
C GLU A 99 -21.65 15.14 5.10
N GLN A 100 -21.12 14.40 6.11
CA GLN A 100 -20.80 14.99 7.41
C GLN A 100 -19.62 15.98 7.31
N ILE A 101 -18.68 15.71 6.41
CA ILE A 101 -17.52 16.60 6.17
C ILE A 101 -17.94 17.89 5.48
N LEU A 102 -18.83 17.84 4.49
CA LEU A 102 -19.32 19.05 3.77
C LEU A 102 -19.82 20.12 4.74
N ASN A 103 -20.60 19.71 5.75
CA ASN A 103 -21.13 20.61 6.77
C ASN A 103 -20.03 21.25 7.64
N ASN A 104 -18.91 20.55 7.84
CA ASN A 104 -17.76 21.07 8.60
C ASN A 104 -16.90 21.99 7.75
N ILE A 105 -16.63 21.64 6.50
CA ILE A 105 -15.80 22.43 5.56
C ILE A 105 -16.36 23.84 5.41
N GLN A 106 -17.67 24.00 5.27
CA GLN A 106 -18.31 25.31 5.13
C GLN A 106 -18.17 26.22 6.37
N LYS A 107 -17.90 25.66 7.54
CA LYS A 107 -17.76 26.39 8.81
C LYS A 107 -16.33 26.75 9.16
N GLN A 108 -15.36 26.28 8.39
CA GLN A 108 -13.93 26.42 8.66
C GLN A 108 -13.26 27.15 7.49
N SER A 109 -12.22 27.91 7.81
CA SER A 109 -11.40 28.63 6.82
C SER A 109 -10.16 27.80 6.46
N TYR A 110 -10.33 26.76 5.67
CA TYR A 110 -9.19 26.02 5.11
C TYR A 110 -8.63 26.74 3.87
N GLU A 111 -7.32 26.61 3.67
CA GLU A 111 -6.61 27.13 2.50
C GLU A 111 -6.39 26.04 1.44
N LEU A 112 -6.42 24.77 1.86
CA LEU A 112 -6.22 23.61 0.99
C LEU A 112 -7.03 22.40 1.50
N ILE A 113 -7.57 21.63 0.55
CA ILE A 113 -8.20 20.32 0.83
C ILE A 113 -7.40 19.24 0.13
N ILE A 114 -7.00 18.21 0.87
CA ILE A 114 -6.35 17.01 0.34
C ILE A 114 -7.31 15.83 0.46
N ILE A 115 -7.54 15.12 -0.62
CA ILE A 115 -8.41 13.94 -0.67
C ILE A 115 -7.56 12.70 -0.85
N GLU A 116 -7.61 11.81 0.16
CA GLU A 116 -6.88 10.55 0.17
C GLU A 116 -7.66 9.46 -0.57
N ASN A 117 -7.21 9.10 -1.76
CA ASN A 117 -7.66 7.94 -2.53
C ASN A 117 -9.18 7.83 -2.78
N ARG A 118 -9.91 8.98 -2.78
CA ARG A 118 -11.36 9.09 -3.04
C ARG A 118 -11.68 10.27 -3.97
N PRO A 119 -11.20 10.24 -5.22
CA PRO A 119 -11.28 11.40 -6.12
C PRO A 119 -12.70 11.88 -6.35
N ALA A 120 -13.71 11.01 -6.30
CA ALA A 120 -15.12 11.39 -6.49
C ALA A 120 -15.66 12.34 -5.39
N PHE A 121 -15.03 12.43 -4.21
CA PHE A 121 -15.42 13.40 -3.17
C PHE A 121 -15.32 14.85 -3.64
N ALA A 122 -14.39 15.13 -4.56
CA ALA A 122 -14.22 16.46 -5.11
C ALA A 122 -15.47 17.00 -5.83
N LEU A 123 -16.24 16.13 -6.48
CA LEU A 123 -17.47 16.52 -7.16
C LEU A 123 -18.54 17.08 -6.18
N LYS A 124 -18.52 16.63 -4.93
CA LYS A 124 -19.39 17.16 -3.88
C LYS A 124 -18.80 18.39 -3.19
N LEU A 125 -17.51 18.38 -2.93
CA LEU A 125 -16.80 19.51 -2.33
C LEU A 125 -16.93 20.77 -3.20
N LYS A 126 -16.74 20.68 -4.50
CA LYS A 126 -16.85 21.82 -5.42
C LYS A 126 -18.24 22.44 -5.50
N LYS A 127 -19.29 21.78 -4.98
CA LYS A 127 -20.62 22.39 -4.82
C LYS A 127 -20.74 23.31 -3.62
N VAL A 128 -19.82 23.21 -2.66
CA VAL A 128 -19.91 23.93 -1.37
C VAL A 128 -18.69 24.79 -1.05
N THR A 129 -17.61 24.66 -1.82
CA THR A 129 -16.38 25.44 -1.61
C THR A 129 -15.59 25.66 -2.90
N THR A 130 -14.86 26.76 -2.95
CA THR A 130 -13.90 27.11 -4.02
C THR A 130 -12.45 26.77 -3.64
N ILE A 131 -12.20 26.29 -2.42
CA ILE A 131 -10.86 25.95 -1.91
C ILE A 131 -10.14 25.03 -2.90
N PRO A 132 -8.81 25.21 -3.16
CA PRO A 132 -8.01 24.31 -3.95
C PRO A 132 -8.10 22.87 -3.45
N ILE A 133 -8.17 21.90 -4.37
CA ILE A 133 -8.26 20.47 -4.05
C ILE A 133 -7.06 19.74 -4.63
N VAL A 134 -6.34 19.04 -3.77
CA VAL A 134 -5.29 18.08 -4.12
C VAL A 134 -5.83 16.67 -3.98
N HIS A 135 -5.62 15.86 -4.99
CA HIS A 135 -5.89 14.42 -4.93
C HIS A 135 -4.60 13.66 -4.68
N HIS A 136 -4.54 12.87 -3.61
CA HIS A 136 -3.47 11.92 -3.37
C HIS A 136 -3.95 10.53 -3.80
N ILE A 137 -3.37 10.02 -4.90
CA ILE A 137 -3.86 8.84 -5.61
C ILE A 137 -2.93 7.65 -5.35
N HIS A 138 -3.47 6.63 -4.69
CA HIS A 138 -2.75 5.40 -4.33
C HIS A 138 -3.06 4.21 -5.22
N ASN A 139 -4.02 4.33 -6.15
CA ASN A 139 -4.40 3.27 -7.09
C ASN A 139 -5.17 3.85 -8.30
N GLU A 140 -5.46 3.00 -9.29
CA GLU A 140 -6.20 3.34 -10.51
C GLU A 140 -7.71 3.51 -10.26
N LYS A 141 -8.13 4.44 -9.40
CA LYS A 141 -9.56 4.65 -9.10
C LYS A 141 -10.25 5.72 -9.94
N ILE A 142 -9.56 6.34 -10.87
CA ILE A 142 -10.20 7.24 -11.83
C ILE A 142 -10.47 6.45 -13.10
N PRO A 143 -11.72 6.13 -13.42
CA PRO A 143 -12.06 5.34 -14.61
C PRO A 143 -11.73 6.14 -15.87
N HIS A 144 -10.73 5.68 -16.65
CA HIS A 144 -10.31 6.33 -17.89
C HIS A 144 -11.46 6.41 -18.91
N ASN A 145 -11.41 7.42 -19.77
CA ASN A 145 -12.35 7.62 -20.89
C ASN A 145 -13.83 7.78 -20.47
N THR A 146 -14.09 8.28 -19.28
CA THR A 146 -15.44 8.55 -18.79
C THR A 146 -15.65 10.04 -18.53
N LYS A 147 -16.89 10.51 -18.69
CA LYS A 147 -17.28 11.88 -18.35
C LYS A 147 -17.06 12.19 -16.86
N ILE A 148 -17.15 11.17 -16.00
CA ILE A 148 -16.91 11.30 -14.56
C ILE A 148 -15.42 11.58 -14.29
N ALA A 149 -14.51 10.89 -14.97
CA ALA A 149 -13.07 11.13 -14.83
C ALA A 149 -12.71 12.57 -15.23
N ASP A 150 -13.19 13.03 -16.37
CA ASP A 150 -12.97 14.40 -16.83
C ASP A 150 -13.50 15.44 -15.82
N ASN A 151 -14.70 15.22 -15.28
CA ASN A 151 -15.28 16.10 -14.26
C ASN A 151 -14.45 16.10 -12.96
N ILE A 152 -13.94 14.96 -12.50
CA ILE A 152 -13.05 14.87 -11.34
C ILE A 152 -11.77 15.67 -11.61
N CYS A 153 -11.13 15.43 -12.75
CA CYS A 153 -9.88 16.11 -13.13
C CYS A 153 -10.03 17.63 -13.27
N LYS A 154 -11.19 18.12 -13.70
CA LYS A 154 -11.51 19.55 -13.71
C LYS A 154 -11.56 20.17 -12.31
N THR A 155 -11.91 19.40 -11.28
CA THR A 155 -11.95 19.90 -9.90
C THR A 155 -10.59 19.99 -9.25
N ALA A 156 -9.60 19.25 -9.75
CA ALA A 156 -8.28 19.13 -9.15
C ALA A 156 -7.41 20.36 -9.45
N THR A 157 -6.75 20.85 -8.42
CA THR A 157 -5.62 21.77 -8.54
C THR A 157 -4.34 20.97 -8.83
N LEU A 158 -4.14 19.85 -8.12
CA LEU A 158 -2.98 18.97 -8.25
C LEU A 158 -3.38 17.51 -7.99
N PHE A 159 -2.70 16.59 -8.68
CA PHE A 159 -2.66 15.16 -8.36
C PHE A 159 -1.28 14.80 -7.84
N ILE A 160 -1.21 14.28 -6.62
CA ILE A 160 -0.03 13.62 -6.08
C ILE A 160 -0.23 12.12 -6.31
N ASN A 161 0.65 11.51 -7.09
CA ASN A 161 0.55 10.12 -7.50
C ASN A 161 1.71 9.31 -6.94
N VAL A 162 1.45 8.07 -6.54
CA VAL A 162 2.44 7.22 -5.84
C VAL A 162 3.54 6.65 -6.74
N SER A 163 3.43 6.81 -8.07
CA SER A 163 4.39 6.32 -9.06
C SER A 163 4.26 7.08 -10.39
N GLU A 164 5.30 7.03 -11.21
CA GLU A 164 5.23 7.51 -12.59
C GLU A 164 4.21 6.71 -13.41
N TYR A 165 4.06 5.41 -13.10
CA TYR A 165 3.02 4.59 -13.71
C TYR A 165 1.64 5.20 -13.50
N ILE A 166 1.26 5.55 -12.26
CA ILE A 166 -0.04 6.20 -11.96
C ILE A 166 -0.09 7.62 -12.53
N THR A 167 1.01 8.37 -12.48
CA THR A 167 1.10 9.71 -13.08
C THR A 167 0.79 9.66 -14.58
N ASN A 168 1.38 8.72 -15.29
CA ASN A 168 1.14 8.53 -16.72
C ASN A 168 -0.33 8.15 -17.00
N GLN A 169 -0.91 7.25 -16.20
CA GLN A 169 -2.32 6.88 -16.32
C GLN A 169 -3.25 8.11 -16.19
N ILE A 170 -3.01 8.95 -15.19
CA ILE A 170 -3.85 10.14 -14.96
C ILE A 170 -3.61 11.22 -16.03
N ASN A 171 -2.38 11.44 -16.46
CA ASN A 171 -2.02 12.41 -17.51
C ASN A 171 -2.66 12.10 -18.88
N HIS A 172 -3.09 10.85 -19.14
CA HIS A 172 -3.87 10.51 -20.34
C HIS A 172 -5.29 11.10 -20.32
N ILE A 173 -5.78 11.59 -19.17
CA ILE A 173 -7.06 12.29 -19.07
C ILE A 173 -6.80 13.79 -19.40
N PRO A 174 -7.38 14.35 -20.49
CA PRO A 174 -7.02 15.70 -20.93
C PRO A 174 -7.11 16.77 -19.86
N SER A 175 -8.11 16.71 -18.98
CA SER A 175 -8.32 17.70 -17.90
C SER A 175 -7.31 17.57 -16.74
N ALA A 176 -6.53 16.49 -16.69
CA ALA A 176 -5.47 16.28 -15.70
C ALA A 176 -4.09 16.70 -16.19
N HIS A 177 -3.94 16.98 -17.48
CA HIS A 177 -2.66 17.33 -18.09
C HIS A 177 -1.99 18.51 -17.35
N ASN A 178 -0.71 18.39 -17.06
CA ASN A 178 0.10 19.34 -16.29
C ASN A 178 -0.33 19.57 -14.82
N LYS A 179 -1.17 18.69 -14.25
CA LYS A 179 -1.59 18.76 -12.86
C LYS A 179 -1.05 17.60 -12.01
N CYS A 180 -0.12 16.81 -12.53
CA CYS A 180 0.36 15.62 -11.86
C CYS A 180 1.79 15.79 -11.36
N VAL A 181 2.04 15.30 -10.15
CA VAL A 181 3.38 15.13 -9.57
C VAL A 181 3.49 13.74 -8.98
N THR A 182 4.65 13.13 -9.14
CA THR A 182 4.95 11.83 -8.53
C THR A 182 5.61 12.02 -7.18
N VAL A 183 5.04 11.41 -6.15
CA VAL A 183 5.63 11.29 -4.82
C VAL A 183 5.61 9.83 -4.44
N TYR A 184 6.75 9.17 -4.52
CA TYR A 184 6.89 7.76 -4.19
C TYR A 184 6.52 7.49 -2.74
N ASN A 185 5.77 6.41 -2.50
CA ASN A 185 5.45 5.96 -1.14
C ASN A 185 6.69 5.62 -0.33
N GLY A 186 6.59 5.77 0.99
CA GLY A 186 7.65 5.46 1.92
C GLY A 186 7.28 4.37 2.93
N ILE A 187 8.31 3.79 3.52
CA ILE A 187 8.22 2.91 4.69
C ILE A 187 9.23 3.37 5.75
N CYS A 188 9.10 2.88 6.97
CA CYS A 188 10.15 3.05 7.98
C CYS A 188 11.30 2.07 7.68
N THR A 189 12.21 2.44 6.77
CA THR A 189 13.29 1.56 6.28
C THR A 189 14.18 1.06 7.41
N SER A 190 14.40 1.89 8.43
CA SER A 190 15.23 1.53 9.59
C SER A 190 14.68 0.35 10.39
N VAL A 191 13.36 0.16 10.43
CA VAL A 191 12.72 -1.00 11.10
C VAL A 191 13.08 -2.29 10.38
N PHE A 192 13.13 -2.29 9.04
CA PHE A 192 13.53 -3.46 8.25
C PHE A 192 15.04 -3.71 8.30
N TYR A 193 15.81 -2.66 8.12
CA TYR A 193 17.27 -2.76 8.12
C TYR A 193 17.84 -3.25 9.46
N LYS A 194 17.36 -2.70 10.59
CA LYS A 194 17.84 -2.99 11.95
C LYS A 194 17.16 -4.20 12.59
N ALA A 195 16.19 -4.82 11.94
CA ALA A 195 15.50 -5.97 12.50
C ALA A 195 16.46 -7.09 12.84
N GLN A 196 16.24 -7.69 14.01
CA GLN A 196 16.89 -8.95 14.37
C GLN A 196 16.19 -10.09 13.67
N GLN A 197 16.95 -11.09 13.25
CA GLN A 197 16.41 -12.30 12.64
C GLN A 197 15.50 -13.04 13.63
N TYR A 198 14.37 -13.52 13.17
CA TYR A 198 13.49 -14.38 13.96
C TYR A 198 14.19 -15.70 14.30
N ASN A 199 13.75 -16.38 15.34
CA ASN A 199 14.34 -17.63 15.75
C ASN A 199 14.03 -18.76 14.74
N ARG A 200 15.06 -19.27 14.05
CA ARG A 200 14.91 -20.36 13.08
C ARG A 200 14.38 -21.64 13.70
N GLN A 201 14.69 -21.92 14.96
CA GLN A 201 14.26 -23.13 15.67
C GLN A 201 12.73 -23.15 15.89
N GLU A 202 12.11 -22.00 16.14
CA GLU A 202 10.67 -21.90 16.30
C GLU A 202 9.88 -22.18 15.00
N LEU A 203 10.54 -22.10 13.85
CA LEU A 203 9.99 -22.44 12.54
C LEU A 203 10.53 -23.76 12.00
N GLU A 204 11.24 -24.54 12.82
CA GLU A 204 11.86 -25.82 12.45
C GLU A 204 12.74 -25.71 11.18
N LEU A 205 13.46 -24.58 11.04
CA LEU A 205 14.28 -24.26 9.88
C LEU A 205 15.74 -24.68 10.10
N PRO A 206 16.24 -25.74 9.44
CA PRO A 206 17.64 -26.10 9.44
C PRO A 206 18.54 -24.97 8.94
N LYS A 207 19.75 -24.84 9.52
CA LYS A 207 20.71 -23.79 9.12
C LYS A 207 21.11 -23.85 7.65
N LYS A 208 21.10 -25.04 7.04
CA LYS A 208 21.48 -25.27 5.64
C LYS A 208 20.38 -24.96 4.63
N ASP A 209 19.14 -24.73 5.08
CA ASP A 209 18.04 -24.48 4.16
C ASP A 209 18.16 -23.10 3.52
N PHE A 210 17.97 -23.08 2.20
CA PHE A 210 17.86 -21.88 1.40
C PHE A 210 16.40 -21.41 1.42
N ILE A 211 16.17 -20.21 1.97
CA ILE A 211 14.83 -19.71 2.23
C ILE A 211 14.44 -18.63 1.24
N ILE A 212 13.34 -18.85 0.56
CA ILE A 212 12.66 -17.87 -0.30
C ILE A 212 11.53 -17.25 0.50
N ALA A 213 11.53 -15.93 0.68
CA ALA A 213 10.41 -15.22 1.31
C ALA A 213 9.42 -14.70 0.27
N TYR A 214 8.16 -14.98 0.50
CA TYR A 214 7.03 -14.24 -0.06
C TYR A 214 6.34 -13.49 1.07
N SER A 215 6.08 -12.19 0.90
CA SER A 215 5.33 -11.38 1.87
C SER A 215 4.16 -10.70 1.17
N GLY A 216 2.95 -10.92 1.66
CA GLY A 216 1.76 -10.31 1.08
C GLY A 216 0.46 -11.08 1.31
N ARG A 217 -0.64 -10.50 0.82
CA ARG A 217 -1.95 -11.16 0.84
C ARG A 217 -1.96 -12.39 -0.07
N LEU A 218 -2.65 -13.44 0.34
CA LEU A 218 -2.83 -14.65 -0.46
C LEU A 218 -4.02 -14.45 -1.42
N THR A 219 -3.77 -13.75 -2.52
CA THR A 219 -4.77 -13.45 -3.56
C THR A 219 -4.17 -13.70 -4.94
N LYS A 220 -5.03 -13.90 -5.94
CA LYS A 220 -4.61 -14.25 -7.31
C LYS A 220 -3.68 -13.21 -7.91
N GLU A 221 -4.00 -11.94 -7.71
CA GLU A 221 -3.23 -10.83 -8.25
C GLU A 221 -1.81 -10.72 -7.67
N LYS A 222 -1.54 -11.32 -6.49
CA LYS A 222 -0.21 -11.32 -5.88
C LYS A 222 0.71 -12.45 -6.34
N GLY A 223 0.23 -13.35 -7.20
CA GLY A 223 1.05 -14.34 -7.90
C GLY A 223 1.62 -15.46 -7.04
N ILE A 224 1.08 -15.67 -5.83
CA ILE A 224 1.56 -16.73 -4.92
C ILE A 224 1.43 -18.13 -5.54
N LEU A 225 0.38 -18.36 -6.32
CA LEU A 225 0.16 -19.65 -6.98
C LEU A 225 1.27 -19.96 -8.01
N GLN A 226 1.64 -18.95 -8.80
CA GLN A 226 2.72 -19.06 -9.78
C GLN A 226 4.07 -19.31 -9.12
N LEU A 227 4.31 -18.71 -7.95
CA LEU A 227 5.52 -18.95 -7.18
C LEU A 227 5.56 -20.39 -6.65
N ILE A 228 4.46 -20.91 -6.09
CA ILE A 228 4.37 -22.32 -5.63
C ILE A 228 4.65 -23.26 -6.80
N GLN A 229 4.07 -23.01 -7.98
CA GLN A 229 4.32 -23.81 -9.18
C GLN A 229 5.79 -23.73 -9.64
N ALA A 230 6.44 -22.59 -9.51
CA ALA A 230 7.88 -22.44 -9.77
C ALA A 230 8.72 -23.28 -8.78
N ILE A 231 8.38 -23.26 -7.49
CA ILE A 231 9.06 -24.10 -6.48
C ILE A 231 8.89 -25.60 -6.76
N LYS A 232 7.73 -26.03 -7.27
CA LYS A 232 7.50 -27.43 -7.70
C LYS A 232 8.46 -27.86 -8.81
N ARG A 233 8.89 -26.95 -9.70
CA ARG A 233 9.89 -27.26 -10.74
C ARG A 233 11.31 -27.43 -10.20
N LEU A 234 11.59 -26.89 -9.01
CA LEU A 234 12.92 -26.91 -8.38
C LEU A 234 13.08 -28.06 -7.38
N GLN A 235 12.43 -29.21 -7.60
CA GLN A 235 12.47 -30.36 -6.68
C GLN A 235 13.87 -30.96 -6.49
N ILE A 236 14.75 -30.79 -7.45
CA ILE A 236 16.14 -31.24 -7.37
C ILE A 236 16.92 -30.56 -6.24
N ILE A 237 16.50 -29.39 -5.76
CA ILE A 237 17.13 -28.67 -4.66
C ILE A 237 16.40 -29.04 -3.35
N HIS A 238 16.84 -30.10 -2.68
CA HIS A 238 16.14 -30.67 -1.52
C HIS A 238 16.03 -29.73 -0.31
N HIS A 239 16.94 -28.81 -0.11
CA HIS A 239 16.97 -27.88 1.03
C HIS A 239 16.46 -26.46 0.69
N LEU A 240 15.71 -26.33 -0.41
CA LEU A 240 15.02 -25.08 -0.75
C LEU A 240 13.66 -25.04 -0.05
N LYS A 241 13.38 -23.96 0.67
CA LYS A 241 12.12 -23.70 1.38
C LYS A 241 11.46 -22.43 0.90
N LEU A 242 10.14 -22.46 0.78
CA LEU A 242 9.31 -21.26 0.55
C LEU A 242 8.64 -20.86 1.87
N MET A 243 8.96 -19.70 2.40
CA MET A 243 8.29 -19.11 3.54
C MET A 243 7.27 -18.08 3.06
N ILE A 244 5.99 -18.31 3.38
CA ILE A 244 4.85 -17.48 3.00
C ILE A 244 4.43 -16.68 4.22
N ILE A 245 4.72 -15.36 4.20
CA ILE A 245 4.40 -14.42 5.25
C ILE A 245 3.12 -13.69 4.86
N GLY A 246 1.98 -14.06 5.47
CA GLY A 246 0.71 -13.43 5.18
C GLY A 246 -0.49 -14.36 5.25
N ALA A 247 -1.67 -13.77 5.06
CA ALA A 247 -2.96 -14.45 5.09
C ALA A 247 -3.88 -13.93 3.96
N SER A 248 -5.05 -14.56 3.81
CA SER A 248 -6.04 -14.15 2.79
C SER A 248 -6.75 -12.84 3.12
N THR A 249 -6.82 -12.48 4.39
CA THR A 249 -7.52 -11.28 4.90
C THR A 249 -6.64 -10.46 5.84
N TYR A 250 -7.03 -9.21 6.07
CA TYR A 250 -6.46 -8.39 7.14
C TYR A 250 -6.99 -8.88 8.49
N GLY A 251 -6.10 -9.39 9.36
CA GLY A 251 -6.42 -9.88 10.69
C GLY A 251 -6.21 -11.39 10.89
N LYS A 252 -6.59 -11.88 12.08
CA LYS A 252 -6.30 -13.26 12.52
C LYS A 252 -7.25 -14.31 11.94
N ASP A 253 -8.39 -13.91 11.39
CA ASP A 253 -9.40 -14.85 10.91
C ASP A 253 -9.10 -15.29 9.47
N MET A 254 -8.69 -16.52 9.30
CA MET A 254 -8.53 -17.17 8.00
C MET A 254 -9.88 -17.77 7.58
N TYR A 255 -10.55 -17.13 6.62
CA TYR A 255 -11.70 -17.76 5.96
C TYR A 255 -11.21 -18.60 4.77
N PRO A 256 -11.59 -19.88 4.69
CA PRO A 256 -11.21 -20.74 3.57
C PRO A 256 -11.95 -20.29 2.30
N THR A 257 -11.29 -19.44 1.51
CA THR A 257 -11.78 -19.10 0.18
C THR A 257 -11.46 -20.20 -0.82
N ALA A 258 -12.17 -20.26 -1.95
CA ALA A 258 -11.85 -21.22 -3.01
C ALA A 258 -10.37 -21.10 -3.47
N PHE A 259 -9.81 -19.89 -3.44
CA PHE A 259 -8.41 -19.64 -3.78
C PHE A 259 -7.43 -20.21 -2.74
N ILE A 260 -7.75 -20.15 -1.46
CA ILE A 260 -6.93 -20.78 -0.40
C ILE A 260 -6.90 -22.29 -0.56
N LYS A 261 -8.05 -22.92 -0.86
CA LYS A 261 -8.09 -24.36 -1.16
C LYS A 261 -7.21 -24.73 -2.36
N GLN A 262 -7.23 -23.90 -3.40
CA GLN A 262 -6.35 -24.09 -4.56
C GLN A 262 -4.86 -24.00 -4.18
N ILE A 263 -4.48 -23.07 -3.29
CA ILE A 263 -3.12 -22.97 -2.76
C ILE A 263 -2.76 -24.25 -1.99
N GLU A 264 -3.64 -24.74 -1.12
CA GLU A 264 -3.43 -25.96 -0.33
C GLU A 264 -3.25 -27.19 -1.22
N GLU A 265 -4.06 -27.35 -2.27
CA GLU A 265 -3.94 -28.42 -3.27
C GLU A 265 -2.60 -28.35 -4.01
N GLU A 266 -2.17 -27.16 -4.43
CA GLU A 266 -0.88 -26.98 -5.11
C GLU A 266 0.32 -27.20 -4.18
N VAL A 267 0.20 -26.91 -2.90
CA VAL A 267 1.25 -27.13 -1.90
C VAL A 267 1.34 -28.61 -1.48
N ALA A 268 0.25 -29.39 -1.52
CA ALA A 268 0.20 -30.74 -1.00
C ALA A 268 1.40 -31.63 -1.45
N PRO A 269 1.83 -31.65 -2.74
CA PRO A 269 2.96 -32.47 -3.19
C PRO A 269 4.33 -31.99 -2.68
N ILE A 270 4.44 -30.76 -2.18
CA ILE A 270 5.68 -30.13 -1.72
C ILE A 270 5.56 -29.58 -0.29
N LYS A 271 4.64 -30.12 0.50
CA LYS A 271 4.30 -29.63 1.84
C LYS A 271 5.51 -29.42 2.73
N GLU A 272 6.46 -30.34 2.70
CA GLU A 272 7.72 -30.28 3.48
C GLU A 272 8.58 -29.03 3.16
N ARG A 273 8.31 -28.39 2.02
CA ARG A 273 9.11 -27.27 1.50
C ARG A 273 8.44 -25.92 1.70
N VAL A 274 7.21 -25.90 2.19
CA VAL A 274 6.42 -24.65 2.32
C VAL A 274 6.09 -24.40 3.79
N ILE A 275 6.39 -23.20 4.24
CA ILE A 275 6.13 -22.74 5.59
C ILE A 275 5.12 -21.60 5.52
N PHE A 276 3.94 -21.83 6.10
CA PHE A 276 2.95 -20.77 6.25
C PHE A 276 3.08 -20.15 7.64
N THR A 277 3.41 -18.87 7.71
CA THR A 277 3.46 -18.15 8.99
C THR A 277 2.08 -17.69 9.45
N GLY A 278 1.10 -17.66 8.53
CA GLY A 278 -0.17 -16.99 8.77
C GLY A 278 -0.03 -15.47 8.84
N PHE A 279 -1.04 -14.82 9.43
CA PHE A 279 -1.01 -13.38 9.64
C PHE A 279 0.08 -13.00 10.65
N ILE A 280 0.99 -12.15 10.23
CA ILE A 280 2.04 -11.56 11.07
C ILE A 280 1.77 -10.06 11.22
N GLU A 281 1.82 -9.56 12.45
CA GLU A 281 1.74 -8.12 12.73
C GLU A 281 2.87 -7.38 11.99
N TYR A 282 2.55 -6.25 11.37
CA TYR A 282 3.46 -5.51 10.49
C TYR A 282 4.85 -5.28 11.10
N GLY A 283 4.92 -4.90 12.38
CA GLY A 283 6.17 -4.67 13.08
C GLY A 283 7.06 -5.91 13.26
N LYS A 284 6.52 -7.13 13.06
CA LYS A 284 7.27 -8.40 13.15
C LYS A 284 7.72 -8.92 11.78
N ILE A 285 7.11 -8.46 10.68
CA ILE A 285 7.47 -8.88 9.31
C ILE A 285 8.97 -8.74 9.04
N PRO A 286 9.64 -7.64 9.43
CA PRO A 286 11.07 -7.49 9.19
C PRO A 286 11.94 -8.63 9.75
N SER A 287 11.61 -9.15 10.95
CA SER A 287 12.34 -10.24 11.58
C SER A 287 12.21 -11.57 10.81
N TYR A 288 11.04 -11.81 10.22
CA TYR A 288 10.82 -12.97 9.34
C TYR A 288 11.56 -12.81 8.01
N LEU A 289 11.52 -11.64 7.39
CA LEU A 289 12.27 -11.38 6.16
C LEU A 289 13.77 -11.61 6.36
N LYS A 290 14.33 -11.27 7.51
CA LYS A 290 15.74 -11.54 7.84
C LYS A 290 16.13 -13.03 7.87
N LEU A 291 15.16 -13.96 7.86
CA LEU A 291 15.42 -15.40 7.75
C LEU A 291 15.75 -15.82 6.31
N ALA A 292 15.31 -15.05 5.31
CA ALA A 292 15.38 -15.44 3.92
C ALA A 292 16.73 -15.13 3.27
N ASP A 293 17.05 -15.93 2.25
CA ASP A 293 18.21 -15.72 1.37
C ASP A 293 17.85 -14.84 0.17
N ILE A 294 16.59 -14.91 -0.28
CA ILE A 294 16.03 -14.06 -1.34
C ILE A 294 14.55 -13.75 -1.04
N ALA A 295 14.05 -12.67 -1.62
CA ALA A 295 12.63 -12.37 -1.64
C ALA A 295 12.06 -12.51 -3.06
N VAL A 296 10.80 -12.96 -3.17
CA VAL A 296 10.06 -13.02 -4.43
C VAL A 296 8.73 -12.30 -4.29
N VAL A 297 8.51 -11.29 -5.15
CA VAL A 297 7.26 -10.52 -5.24
C VAL A 297 6.68 -10.71 -6.65
N PRO A 298 5.93 -11.81 -6.90
CA PRO A 298 5.55 -12.25 -8.24
C PRO A 298 4.22 -11.67 -8.72
N SER A 299 4.02 -10.36 -8.58
CA SER A 299 2.73 -9.70 -8.84
C SER A 299 2.21 -9.94 -10.25
N MET A 300 0.94 -10.34 -10.38
CA MET A 300 0.27 -10.68 -11.63
C MET A 300 -0.67 -9.56 -12.12
N TRP A 301 -0.75 -8.45 -11.40
CA TRP A 301 -1.54 -7.28 -11.76
C TRP A 301 -0.66 -6.02 -11.82
N GLU A 302 -1.18 -4.95 -12.36
CA GLU A 302 -0.46 -3.69 -12.41
C GLU A 302 -0.43 -3.04 -11.00
N GLU A 303 0.69 -3.21 -10.30
CA GLU A 303 0.85 -2.62 -8.97
C GLU A 303 0.95 -1.10 -9.09
N PRO A 304 0.15 -0.35 -8.35
CA PRO A 304 0.30 1.12 -8.33
C PRO A 304 1.68 1.58 -7.85
N PHE A 305 2.26 0.87 -6.88
CA PHE A 305 3.60 1.11 -6.35
C PHE A 305 4.32 -0.21 -6.05
N GLY A 306 4.00 -0.90 -4.96
CA GLY A 306 4.62 -2.15 -4.55
C GLY A 306 5.42 -2.00 -3.25
N LEU A 307 4.77 -1.67 -2.14
CA LEU A 307 5.43 -1.52 -0.83
C LEU A 307 6.22 -2.76 -0.41
N THR A 308 5.73 -3.97 -0.72
CA THR A 308 6.44 -5.23 -0.40
C THR A 308 7.79 -5.36 -1.12
N VAL A 309 7.95 -4.73 -2.28
CA VAL A 309 9.24 -4.61 -2.98
C VAL A 309 10.20 -3.75 -2.15
N VAL A 310 9.73 -2.60 -1.68
CA VAL A 310 10.55 -1.70 -0.83
C VAL A 310 10.90 -2.38 0.49
N GLU A 311 9.96 -3.10 1.11
CA GLU A 311 10.16 -3.85 2.36
C GLU A 311 11.25 -4.92 2.21
N ALA A 312 11.22 -5.70 1.12
CA ALA A 312 12.22 -6.70 0.80
C ALA A 312 13.61 -6.05 0.59
N MET A 313 13.67 -4.95 -0.16
CA MET A 313 14.93 -4.19 -0.37
C MET A 313 15.46 -3.62 0.94
N ALA A 314 14.61 -3.04 1.79
CA ALA A 314 15.01 -2.47 3.08
C ALA A 314 15.45 -3.55 4.08
N ALA A 315 14.94 -4.78 3.96
CA ALA A 315 15.45 -5.93 4.69
C ALA A 315 16.83 -6.42 4.18
N GLY A 316 17.29 -5.88 3.04
CA GLY A 316 18.58 -6.27 2.43
C GLY A 316 18.49 -7.57 1.64
N LEU A 317 17.31 -7.96 1.16
CA LEU A 317 17.16 -9.19 0.41
C LEU A 317 17.42 -8.97 -1.09
N PRO A 318 18.18 -9.89 -1.74
CA PRO A 318 18.14 -10.02 -3.18
C PRO A 318 16.70 -10.28 -3.63
N LEU A 319 16.23 -9.55 -4.63
CA LEU A 319 14.82 -9.51 -5.00
C LEU A 319 14.59 -10.05 -6.41
N ILE A 320 13.60 -10.94 -6.54
CA ILE A 320 12.99 -11.32 -7.81
C ILE A 320 11.57 -10.76 -7.82
N THR A 321 11.20 -10.07 -8.89
CA THR A 321 9.86 -9.50 -9.04
C THR A 321 9.41 -9.51 -10.50
N THR A 322 8.18 -9.07 -10.77
CA THR A 322 7.62 -9.00 -12.11
C THR A 322 7.61 -7.59 -12.67
N ARG A 323 7.59 -7.44 -13.98
CA ARG A 323 7.37 -6.17 -14.66
C ARG A 323 5.88 -5.82 -14.59
N SER A 324 5.48 -5.17 -13.51
CA SER A 324 4.08 -4.89 -13.16
C SER A 324 3.90 -3.48 -12.64
N GLY A 325 3.18 -2.63 -13.38
CA GLY A 325 2.84 -1.25 -13.00
C GLY A 325 4.06 -0.42 -12.57
N GLY A 326 4.00 0.14 -11.35
CA GLY A 326 5.08 0.96 -10.78
C GLY A 326 6.26 0.17 -10.20
N ILE A 327 6.25 -1.17 -10.18
CA ILE A 327 7.36 -1.95 -9.61
C ILE A 327 8.71 -1.66 -10.27
N PRO A 328 8.84 -1.58 -11.61
CA PRO A 328 10.14 -1.31 -12.23
C PRO A 328 10.78 -0.01 -11.75
N GLU A 329 10.01 1.05 -11.52
CA GLU A 329 10.51 2.34 -11.04
C GLU A 329 11.22 2.24 -9.70
N ILE A 330 10.79 1.30 -8.85
CA ILE A 330 11.33 1.09 -7.52
C ILE A 330 12.66 0.35 -7.58
N CYS A 331 12.76 -0.71 -8.38
CA CYS A 331 13.82 -1.71 -8.25
C CYS A 331 14.60 -2.02 -9.53
N GLU A 332 14.39 -1.28 -10.64
CA GLU A 332 15.18 -1.49 -11.85
C GLU A 332 16.67 -1.27 -11.58
N GLY A 333 17.50 -2.18 -12.09
CA GLY A 333 18.95 -2.20 -11.87
C GLY A 333 19.41 -2.81 -10.54
N VAL A 334 18.49 -3.09 -9.59
CA VAL A 334 18.84 -3.70 -8.28
C VAL A 334 18.13 -5.03 -8.01
N ALA A 335 17.12 -5.37 -8.81
CA ALA A 335 16.37 -6.62 -8.71
C ALA A 335 16.39 -7.41 -10.02
N THR A 336 16.10 -8.71 -9.95
CA THR A 336 15.78 -9.51 -11.13
C THR A 336 14.30 -9.31 -11.46
N ILE A 337 14.01 -8.57 -12.54
CA ILE A 337 12.65 -8.31 -13.00
C ILE A 337 12.31 -9.28 -14.12
N VAL A 338 11.34 -10.16 -13.90
CA VAL A 338 10.89 -11.16 -14.88
C VAL A 338 9.60 -10.71 -15.58
N ASN A 339 9.43 -11.17 -16.83
CA ASN A 339 8.18 -10.97 -17.57
C ASN A 339 7.09 -11.91 -17.05
N ARG A 340 5.83 -11.49 -17.17
CA ARG A 340 4.67 -12.29 -16.75
C ARG A 340 4.31 -13.42 -17.71
N ASP A 341 4.76 -13.34 -18.98
CA ASP A 341 4.66 -14.45 -19.92
C ASP A 341 5.54 -15.60 -19.44
N ASN A 342 5.02 -16.83 -19.43
CA ASN A 342 5.72 -18.00 -18.90
C ASN A 342 6.25 -17.81 -17.47
N ILE A 343 5.52 -17.07 -16.64
CA ILE A 343 5.94 -16.60 -15.31
C ILE A 343 6.51 -17.71 -14.43
N VAL A 344 5.91 -18.90 -14.44
CA VAL A 344 6.36 -20.05 -13.62
C VAL A 344 7.78 -20.46 -13.96
N GLU A 345 8.11 -20.52 -15.26
CA GLU A 345 9.44 -20.85 -15.75
C GLU A 345 10.43 -19.73 -15.45
N ASN A 346 10.04 -18.49 -15.73
CA ASN A 346 10.87 -17.32 -15.48
C ASN A 346 11.23 -17.17 -13.98
N LEU A 347 10.27 -17.41 -13.07
CA LEU A 347 10.54 -17.42 -11.64
C LEU A 347 11.48 -18.56 -11.25
N ALA A 348 11.24 -19.80 -11.75
CA ALA A 348 12.09 -20.94 -11.44
C ALA A 348 13.55 -20.69 -11.89
N ASN A 349 13.75 -20.17 -13.10
CA ASN A 349 15.09 -19.88 -13.64
C ASN A 349 15.77 -18.76 -12.83
N ALA A 350 15.06 -17.69 -12.48
CA ALA A 350 15.61 -16.60 -11.68
C ALA A 350 15.98 -17.05 -10.26
N ILE A 351 15.17 -17.92 -9.64
CA ILE A 351 15.47 -18.51 -8.34
C ILE A 351 16.72 -19.41 -8.44
N LEU A 352 16.80 -20.27 -9.46
CA LEU A 352 17.93 -21.16 -9.70
C LEU A 352 19.23 -20.37 -9.92
N GLU A 353 19.17 -19.31 -10.69
CA GLU A 353 20.30 -18.41 -10.91
C GLU A 353 20.81 -17.83 -9.57
N LEU A 354 19.93 -17.24 -8.78
CA LEU A 354 20.32 -16.67 -7.50
C LEU A 354 20.76 -17.75 -6.48
N TYR A 355 20.23 -18.97 -6.56
CA TYR A 355 20.68 -20.08 -5.74
C TYR A 355 22.12 -20.44 -6.00
N HIS A 356 22.54 -20.53 -7.27
CA HIS A 356 23.89 -20.92 -7.66
C HIS A 356 24.94 -19.79 -7.56
N HIS A 357 24.52 -18.51 -7.49
CA HIS A 357 25.40 -17.34 -7.53
C HIS A 357 25.35 -16.53 -6.22
N PRO A 358 26.03 -16.98 -5.13
CA PRO A 358 26.08 -16.27 -3.86
C PRO A 358 26.70 -14.86 -3.97
N GLU A 359 27.67 -14.67 -4.87
CA GLU A 359 28.28 -13.37 -5.18
C GLU A 359 27.27 -12.38 -5.77
N LYS A 360 26.39 -12.86 -6.65
CA LYS A 360 25.29 -12.06 -7.22
C LYS A 360 24.28 -11.68 -6.12
N ARG A 361 23.92 -12.63 -5.22
CA ARG A 361 23.05 -12.31 -4.08
C ARG A 361 23.67 -11.23 -3.19
N ALA A 362 24.95 -11.31 -2.89
CA ALA A 362 25.64 -10.33 -2.05
C ALA A 362 25.64 -8.92 -2.70
N ALA A 363 25.91 -8.85 -3.99
CA ALA A 363 25.86 -7.59 -4.75
C ALA A 363 24.44 -7.00 -4.78
N MET A 364 23.43 -7.82 -5.07
CA MET A 364 22.03 -7.40 -5.07
C MET A 364 21.54 -6.95 -3.69
N SER A 365 21.93 -7.65 -2.63
CA SER A 365 21.58 -7.28 -1.25
C SER A 365 22.07 -5.86 -0.93
N LYS A 366 23.32 -5.56 -1.25
CA LYS A 366 23.91 -4.21 -1.04
C LYS A 366 23.18 -3.16 -1.88
N ALA A 367 22.90 -3.44 -3.14
CA ALA A 367 22.21 -2.52 -4.05
C ALA A 367 20.76 -2.27 -3.59
N SER A 368 20.05 -3.32 -3.14
CA SER A 368 18.69 -3.24 -2.58
C SER A 368 18.64 -2.33 -1.35
N LEU A 369 19.56 -2.52 -0.40
CA LEU A 369 19.64 -1.66 0.79
C LEU A 369 19.87 -0.20 0.43
N GLU A 370 20.79 0.09 -0.47
CA GLU A 370 21.07 1.47 -0.89
C GLU A 370 19.86 2.09 -1.59
N ARG A 371 19.24 1.36 -2.51
CA ARG A 371 18.06 1.82 -3.26
C ARG A 371 16.87 2.08 -2.33
N SER A 372 16.67 1.25 -1.31
CA SER A 372 15.54 1.39 -0.37
C SER A 372 15.55 2.71 0.41
N LYS A 373 16.69 3.35 0.61
CA LYS A 373 16.80 4.64 1.31
C LYS A 373 16.02 5.76 0.64
N MET A 374 15.81 5.69 -0.67
CA MET A 374 15.00 6.67 -1.41
C MET A 374 13.52 6.63 -1.01
N PHE A 375 13.08 5.50 -0.45
CA PHE A 375 11.70 5.23 -0.06
C PHE A 375 11.53 5.23 1.47
N ASP A 376 12.37 6.00 2.17
CA ASP A 376 12.18 6.19 3.61
C ASP A 376 11.00 7.13 3.90
N LYS A 377 10.31 6.88 5.00
CA LYS A 377 9.13 7.64 5.44
C LYS A 377 9.38 9.14 5.55
N GLU A 378 10.60 9.56 5.94
CA GLU A 378 10.93 10.98 6.04
C GLU A 378 11.10 11.63 4.66
N THR A 379 11.73 10.92 3.73
CA THR A 379 11.85 11.36 2.33
C THR A 379 10.46 11.48 1.69
N TYR A 380 9.60 10.48 1.87
CA TYR A 380 8.21 10.52 1.42
C TYR A 380 7.47 11.75 1.98
N ALA A 381 7.49 11.93 3.30
CA ALA A 381 6.77 13.01 3.97
C ALA A 381 7.26 14.40 3.53
N ARG A 382 8.59 14.57 3.42
CA ARG A 382 9.18 15.81 2.91
C ARG A 382 8.72 16.11 1.49
N ASN A 383 8.80 15.12 0.59
CA ASN A 383 8.40 15.29 -0.81
C ASN A 383 6.89 15.55 -0.94
N PHE A 384 6.07 14.95 -0.07
CA PHE A 384 4.64 15.23 -0.02
C PHE A 384 4.34 16.71 0.29
N PHE A 385 4.98 17.29 1.32
CA PHE A 385 4.79 18.71 1.65
C PHE A 385 5.44 19.64 0.62
N GLU A 386 6.54 19.24 0.02
CA GLU A 386 7.17 20.00 -1.07
C GLU A 386 6.24 20.10 -2.28
N ALA A 387 5.51 19.03 -2.61
CA ALA A 387 4.57 19.00 -3.73
C ALA A 387 3.40 20.00 -3.59
N ILE A 388 3.06 20.41 -2.37
CA ILE A 388 1.95 21.34 -2.11
C ILE A 388 2.39 22.76 -1.71
N LYS A 389 3.68 23.02 -1.62
CA LYS A 389 4.20 24.30 -1.07
C LYS A 389 3.78 25.53 -1.86
N ASP A 390 3.68 25.41 -3.19
CA ASP A 390 3.37 26.50 -4.12
C ASP A 390 1.87 26.62 -4.43
N ILE A 391 1.02 25.85 -3.74
CA ILE A 391 -0.43 25.98 -3.87
C ILE A 391 -0.89 27.13 -2.99
N HIS A 392 -1.38 28.17 -3.62
CA HIS A 392 -1.98 29.32 -2.96
C HIS A 392 -3.50 29.29 -3.08
N PRO A 393 -4.26 29.76 -2.03
CA PRO A 393 -5.72 29.82 -2.04
C PRO A 393 -6.26 30.73 -3.14
#